data_3ded3de67997141416ba40351a0f475b
#
_entry.id   3ded3de67997141416ba40351a0f475b
#
_cell.length_a   1.000
_cell.length_b   1.000
_cell.length_c   1.000
_cell.angle_alpha   90.00
_cell.angle_beta   90.00
_cell.angle_gamma   90.00
#
_symmetry.space_group_name_H-M   'P 1'
#
loop_
_entity.id
_entity.type
_entity.pdbx_description
1 polymer ?
#
loop_
_entity_poly.entity_id
_entity_poly.type
_entity_poly.pdbx_seq_one_letter_code
_entity_poly.pdbx_strand_id
1 'polypeptide(L)'
;MKRVFLFTVLYCGVVCAGYSQKNADFQAYIDKYAELAITEQERHNIPASITMAQALLESQAGKGRLAVEGNNHFGIKCTGDWKGGTIYHDDDRLGECFRKYKKVIDSYEDHSQFLKRQRYAFLFQYDLKDYTSWAHGLSRAGYATDPDYPAKLIRIIETYNLNDLVDQAKKEDKNFYKDEPNYEQLWGYIEIENNGVRCIRVIAPDKIEKVAKAFNISVKKLLYYNDLMDNMTLLHAQDYVYLWTKKNHADPRYETHKVAVGESMHDIAQLYGIKLKKLYKLNDLPYGTQTKVGMVLRLQ
;
A
#
# COMPACT_ATOMS: atom_id res chain seq x y z
N MET A 1 36.30 10.37 -80.01
CA MET A 1 36.39 9.73 -78.69
C MET A 1 35.58 10.53 -77.75
N LYS A 2 34.33 10.05 -77.41
CA LYS A 2 33.42 10.71 -76.46
C LYS A 2 33.62 10.06 -75.06
N ARG A 3 34.09 10.82 -74.09
CA ARG A 3 34.25 10.38 -72.72
C ARG A 3 32.87 10.54 -72.02
N VAL A 4 32.32 9.39 -71.57
CA VAL A 4 31.11 9.36 -70.71
C VAL A 4 31.57 9.46 -69.25
N PHE A 5 31.19 10.53 -68.60
CA PHE A 5 31.32 10.65 -67.09
C PHE A 5 30.15 9.99 -66.45
N LEU A 6 30.38 8.92 -65.67
CA LEU A 6 29.41 8.25 -64.85
C LEU A 6 29.39 8.96 -63.47
N PHE A 7 28.34 9.70 -63.23
CA PHE A 7 28.05 10.26 -61.83
C PHE A 7 27.43 9.19 -61.00
N THR A 8 28.17 8.68 -60.04
CA THR A 8 27.64 7.81 -58.97
C THR A 8 27.02 8.71 -57.90
N VAL A 9 25.69 8.75 -57.85
CA VAL A 9 24.95 9.42 -56.75
C VAL A 9 24.96 8.50 -55.55
N LEU A 10 25.74 8.86 -54.53
CA LEU A 10 25.75 8.17 -53.24
C LEU A 10 24.48 8.60 -52.47
N TYR A 11 23.49 7.71 -52.41
CA TYR A 11 22.25 7.92 -51.62
C TYR A 11 22.58 7.66 -50.14
N CYS A 12 22.89 8.72 -49.40
CA CYS A 12 23.05 8.66 -47.96
C CYS A 12 21.65 8.58 -47.33
N GLY A 13 21.19 7.35 -47.06
CA GLY A 13 19.93 7.12 -46.37
C GLY A 13 20.09 7.58 -44.92
N VAL A 14 19.58 8.77 -44.63
CA VAL A 14 19.41 9.22 -43.26
C VAL A 14 18.31 8.36 -42.63
N VAL A 15 18.72 7.36 -41.87
CA VAL A 15 17.79 6.65 -40.97
C VAL A 15 17.39 7.64 -39.88
N CYS A 16 16.28 8.36 -40.09
CA CYS A 16 15.60 9.08 -39.02
C CYS A 16 15.08 8.02 -38.04
N ALA A 17 15.87 7.70 -37.03
CA ALA A 17 15.32 7.09 -35.81
C ALA A 17 14.27 8.05 -35.27
N GLY A 18 13.01 7.68 -35.44
CA GLY A 18 11.87 8.45 -34.89
C GLY A 18 11.97 8.46 -33.38
N TYR A 19 12.64 9.47 -32.85
CA TYR A 19 12.51 9.78 -31.41
C TYR A 19 11.06 10.14 -31.15
N SER A 20 10.32 9.27 -30.47
CA SER A 20 9.00 9.60 -29.94
C SER A 20 9.18 10.85 -29.06
N GLN A 21 8.56 11.96 -29.47
CA GLN A 21 8.65 13.20 -28.73
C GLN A 21 8.08 12.98 -27.32
N LYS A 22 8.91 13.17 -26.29
CA LYS A 22 8.49 13.03 -24.89
C LYS A 22 7.35 14.01 -24.60
N ASN A 23 6.29 13.51 -23.96
CA ASN A 23 5.18 14.34 -23.53
C ASN A 23 5.61 15.17 -22.32
N ALA A 24 5.53 16.50 -22.41
CA ALA A 24 5.93 17.40 -21.34
C ALA A 24 5.13 17.19 -20.03
N ASP A 25 3.87 16.80 -20.13
CA ASP A 25 3.04 16.52 -18.98
C ASP A 25 3.50 15.27 -18.22
N PHE A 26 3.93 14.24 -18.96
CA PHE A 26 4.48 13.04 -18.39
C PHE A 26 5.80 13.35 -17.66
N GLN A 27 6.68 14.14 -18.28
CA GLN A 27 7.93 14.53 -17.64
C GLN A 27 7.67 15.33 -16.36
N ALA A 28 6.80 16.33 -16.40
CA ALA A 28 6.45 17.11 -15.22
C ALA A 28 5.84 16.27 -14.09
N TYR A 29 5.07 15.25 -14.44
CA TYR A 29 4.52 14.31 -13.47
C TYR A 29 5.63 13.46 -12.83
N ILE A 30 6.56 12.94 -13.64
CA ILE A 30 7.71 12.17 -13.17
C ILE A 30 8.54 13.02 -12.20
N ASP A 31 8.92 14.23 -12.63
CA ASP A 31 9.73 15.14 -11.82
C ASP A 31 9.07 15.45 -10.46
N LYS A 32 7.76 15.48 -10.41
CA LYS A 32 6.99 15.79 -9.19
C LYS A 32 6.83 14.58 -8.26
N TYR A 33 6.70 13.36 -8.79
CA TYR A 33 6.26 12.20 -8.02
C TYR A 33 7.24 11.01 -8.05
N ALA A 34 8.43 11.17 -8.66
CA ALA A 34 9.44 10.09 -8.71
C ALA A 34 9.80 9.58 -7.30
N GLU A 35 9.99 10.50 -6.35
CA GLU A 35 10.31 10.16 -4.96
C GLU A 35 9.24 9.28 -4.29
N LEU A 36 7.96 9.48 -4.62
CA LEU A 36 6.90 8.60 -4.09
C LEU A 36 7.04 7.18 -4.64
N ALA A 37 7.32 7.02 -5.93
CA ALA A 37 7.51 5.69 -6.53
C ALA A 37 8.76 4.99 -5.99
N ILE A 38 9.84 5.74 -5.75
CA ILE A 38 11.08 5.25 -5.12
C ILE A 38 10.79 4.80 -3.70
N THR A 39 10.09 5.62 -2.92
CA THR A 39 9.67 5.30 -1.54
C THR A 39 8.83 4.02 -1.50
N GLU A 40 7.89 3.86 -2.44
CA GLU A 40 7.06 2.64 -2.51
C GLU A 40 7.89 1.39 -2.86
N GLN A 41 8.92 1.51 -3.71
CA GLN A 41 9.83 0.40 -3.94
C GLN A 41 10.60 0.02 -2.68
N GLU A 42 11.13 0.98 -1.96
CA GLU A 42 11.85 0.75 -0.70
C GLU A 42 10.96 0.08 0.34
N ARG A 43 9.70 0.53 0.45
CA ARG A 43 8.74 0.07 1.45
C ARG A 43 8.08 -1.26 1.11
N HIS A 44 7.84 -1.51 -0.17
CA HIS A 44 6.96 -2.59 -0.59
C HIS A 44 7.58 -3.56 -1.58
N ASN A 45 8.83 -3.33 -2.00
CA ASN A 45 9.54 -4.15 -2.98
C ASN A 45 8.77 -4.27 -4.31
N ILE A 46 8.12 -3.17 -4.72
CA ILE A 46 7.45 -3.02 -6.02
C ILE A 46 8.31 -2.09 -6.86
N PRO A 47 8.70 -2.44 -8.12
CA PRO A 47 9.59 -1.58 -8.90
C PRO A 47 9.08 -0.15 -9.04
N ALA A 48 9.92 0.84 -8.73
CA ALA A 48 9.58 2.26 -8.89
C ALA A 48 9.20 2.59 -10.34
N SER A 49 9.83 1.91 -11.30
CA SER A 49 9.49 2.00 -12.73
C SER A 49 8.04 1.58 -13.02
N ILE A 50 7.59 0.49 -12.43
CA ILE A 50 6.22 -0.03 -12.58
C ILE A 50 5.23 0.91 -11.90
N THR A 51 5.48 1.29 -10.65
CA THR A 51 4.61 2.21 -9.90
C THR A 51 4.43 3.54 -10.64
N MET A 52 5.53 4.12 -11.15
CA MET A 52 5.49 5.38 -11.90
C MET A 52 4.76 5.23 -13.24
N ALA A 53 5.01 4.15 -13.99
CA ALA A 53 4.35 3.92 -15.28
C ALA A 53 2.83 3.74 -15.11
N GLN A 54 2.41 2.99 -14.09
CA GLN A 54 0.99 2.85 -13.74
C GLN A 54 0.38 4.19 -13.34
N ALA A 55 1.03 4.94 -12.44
CA ALA A 55 0.54 6.25 -12.02
C ALA A 55 0.37 7.22 -13.20
N LEU A 56 1.33 7.26 -14.14
CA LEU A 56 1.23 8.07 -15.37
C LEU A 56 0.04 7.67 -16.23
N LEU A 57 -0.14 6.37 -16.46
CA LEU A 57 -1.18 5.83 -17.32
C LEU A 57 -2.58 6.03 -16.71
N GLU A 58 -2.77 5.59 -15.47
CA GLU A 58 -4.06 5.58 -14.79
C GLU A 58 -4.56 6.99 -14.46
N SER A 59 -3.65 7.91 -14.12
CA SER A 59 -4.00 9.30 -13.76
C SER A 59 -3.99 10.27 -14.94
N GLN A 60 -3.65 9.82 -16.15
CA GLN A 60 -3.41 10.71 -17.29
C GLN A 60 -2.37 11.80 -16.92
N ALA A 61 -1.23 11.38 -16.37
CA ALA A 61 -0.20 12.26 -15.81
C ALA A 61 -0.74 13.25 -14.75
N GLY A 62 -1.63 12.76 -13.89
CA GLY A 62 -2.23 13.54 -12.81
C GLY A 62 -3.33 14.53 -13.23
N LYS A 63 -3.72 14.53 -14.51
CA LYS A 63 -4.76 15.41 -15.07
C LYS A 63 -6.16 14.79 -15.07
N GLY A 64 -6.25 13.46 -14.89
CA GLY A 64 -7.52 12.77 -14.81
C GLY A 64 -8.35 13.22 -13.60
N ARG A 65 -9.66 13.20 -13.73
CA ARG A 65 -10.59 13.68 -12.71
C ARG A 65 -10.38 12.99 -11.35
N LEU A 66 -10.13 11.67 -11.34
CA LEU A 66 -9.89 10.93 -10.11
C LEU A 66 -8.61 11.39 -9.39
N ALA A 67 -7.56 11.74 -10.15
CA ALA A 67 -6.33 12.28 -9.57
C ALA A 67 -6.53 13.71 -9.04
N VAL A 68 -7.20 14.58 -9.81
CA VAL A 68 -7.37 16.00 -9.46
C VAL A 68 -8.31 16.20 -8.27
N GLU A 69 -9.47 15.56 -8.28
CA GLU A 69 -10.52 15.77 -7.27
C GLU A 69 -10.43 14.76 -6.11
N GLY A 70 -9.82 13.60 -6.35
CA GLY A 70 -9.78 12.48 -5.42
C GLY A 70 -8.40 12.11 -4.91
N ASN A 71 -7.31 12.72 -5.40
CA ASN A 71 -5.93 12.28 -5.19
C ASN A 71 -5.72 10.78 -5.50
N ASN A 72 -6.58 10.20 -6.34
CA ASN A 72 -6.55 8.79 -6.70
C ASN A 72 -5.82 8.62 -8.03
N HIS A 73 -4.53 8.36 -7.94
CA HIS A 73 -3.64 8.30 -9.10
C HIS A 73 -3.59 6.92 -9.77
N PHE A 74 -4.29 5.93 -9.23
CA PHE A 74 -4.29 4.55 -9.74
C PHE A 74 -5.70 4.02 -10.05
N GLY A 75 -6.72 4.86 -9.98
CA GLY A 75 -8.09 4.44 -10.27
C GLY A 75 -8.61 3.33 -9.33
N ILE A 76 -8.21 3.35 -8.06
CA ILE A 76 -8.61 2.29 -7.14
C ILE A 76 -10.09 2.46 -6.78
N LYS A 77 -10.89 1.43 -7.12
CA LYS A 77 -12.33 1.37 -6.84
C LYS A 77 -12.60 1.08 -5.36
N CYS A 78 -13.73 1.56 -4.84
CA CYS A 78 -14.17 1.20 -3.51
C CYS A 78 -14.40 -0.32 -3.39
N THR A 79 -14.06 -0.86 -2.22
CA THR A 79 -14.45 -2.22 -1.82
C THR A 79 -15.36 -2.12 -0.58
N GLY A 80 -16.09 -3.17 -0.24
CA GLY A 80 -17.07 -3.13 0.85
C GLY A 80 -16.50 -2.77 2.23
N ASP A 81 -15.19 -2.88 2.38
CA ASP A 81 -14.41 -2.54 3.59
C ASP A 81 -13.84 -1.11 3.58
N TRP A 82 -13.98 -0.36 2.45
CA TRP A 82 -13.48 1.01 2.37
C TRP A 82 -14.28 1.97 3.26
N LYS A 83 -13.58 2.66 4.17
CA LYS A 83 -14.15 3.62 5.13
C LYS A 83 -13.77 5.08 4.84
N GLY A 84 -12.91 5.31 3.84
CA GLY A 84 -12.43 6.63 3.45
C GLY A 84 -13.44 7.44 2.61
N GLY A 85 -13.01 8.60 2.14
CA GLY A 85 -13.77 9.41 1.20
C GLY A 85 -14.03 8.69 -0.13
N THR A 86 -15.07 9.09 -0.84
CA THR A 86 -15.45 8.49 -2.12
C THR A 86 -15.64 9.55 -3.19
N ILE A 87 -15.44 9.14 -4.44
CA ILE A 87 -15.74 9.92 -5.64
C ILE A 87 -16.36 8.96 -6.66
N TYR A 88 -17.42 9.42 -7.35
CA TYR A 88 -18.11 8.61 -8.34
C TYR A 88 -17.67 9.02 -9.74
N HIS A 89 -17.38 8.06 -10.58
CA HIS A 89 -16.94 8.27 -11.95
C HIS A 89 -17.47 7.13 -12.84
N ASP A 90 -17.78 7.46 -14.09
CA ASP A 90 -18.16 6.47 -15.09
C ASP A 90 -16.89 5.83 -15.68
N ASP A 91 -16.78 4.51 -15.54
CA ASP A 91 -15.68 3.70 -16.06
C ASP A 91 -16.29 2.49 -16.79
N ASP A 92 -16.09 1.26 -16.34
CA ASP A 92 -16.76 0.07 -16.92
C ASP A 92 -18.29 0.13 -16.78
N ARG A 93 -18.76 0.84 -15.76
CA ARG A 93 -20.19 1.08 -15.46
C ARG A 93 -20.42 2.54 -15.09
N LEU A 94 -21.67 2.99 -15.26
CA LEU A 94 -22.08 4.32 -14.82
C LEU A 94 -22.04 4.42 -13.29
N GLY A 95 -21.49 5.51 -12.77
CA GLY A 95 -21.51 5.85 -11.34
C GLY A 95 -20.70 4.91 -10.46
N GLU A 96 -19.60 4.35 -10.94
CA GLU A 96 -18.73 3.50 -10.10
C GLU A 96 -18.06 4.29 -8.99
N CYS A 97 -17.94 3.65 -7.82
CA CYS A 97 -17.31 4.23 -6.65
C CYS A 97 -15.79 4.06 -6.69
N PHE A 98 -15.06 5.17 -6.60
CA PHE A 98 -13.62 5.20 -6.46
C PHE A 98 -13.21 5.78 -5.10
N ARG A 99 -12.06 5.33 -4.58
CA ARG A 99 -11.49 5.84 -3.34
C ARG A 99 -11.05 7.28 -3.51
N LYS A 100 -11.29 8.10 -2.49
CA LYS A 100 -10.81 9.48 -2.42
C LYS A 100 -9.86 9.62 -1.24
N TYR A 101 -8.67 10.13 -1.51
CA TYR A 101 -7.59 10.27 -0.52
C TYR A 101 -7.43 11.73 -0.10
N LYS A 102 -6.86 11.93 1.09
CA LYS A 102 -6.52 13.27 1.58
C LYS A 102 -5.28 13.82 0.90
N LYS A 103 -4.32 12.94 0.59
CA LYS A 103 -3.03 13.27 -0.05
C LYS A 103 -2.72 12.28 -1.16
N VAL A 104 -1.90 12.68 -2.12
CA VAL A 104 -1.45 11.82 -3.22
C VAL A 104 -0.67 10.60 -2.70
N ILE A 105 0.19 10.79 -1.70
CA ILE A 105 0.96 9.70 -1.08
C ILE A 105 0.05 8.57 -0.57
N ASP A 106 -1.15 8.90 -0.05
CA ASP A 106 -2.09 7.88 0.44
C ASP A 106 -2.55 6.94 -0.70
N SER A 107 -2.65 7.45 -1.94
CA SER A 107 -3.02 6.62 -3.09
C SER A 107 -1.87 5.75 -3.58
N TYR A 108 -0.62 6.19 -3.45
CA TYR A 108 0.57 5.39 -3.75
C TYR A 108 0.71 4.23 -2.76
N GLU A 109 0.59 4.51 -1.47
CA GLU A 109 0.59 3.49 -0.42
C GLU A 109 -0.55 2.45 -0.62
N ASP A 110 -1.77 2.92 -0.88
CA ASP A 110 -2.91 2.03 -1.08
C ASP A 110 -2.76 1.17 -2.35
N HIS A 111 -2.16 1.72 -3.41
CA HIS A 111 -1.79 0.95 -4.60
C HIS A 111 -0.77 -0.15 -4.27
N SER A 112 0.24 0.16 -3.48
CA SER A 112 1.22 -0.84 -3.05
C SER A 112 0.57 -1.94 -2.22
N GLN A 113 -0.34 -1.59 -1.30
CA GLN A 113 -1.13 -2.57 -0.55
C GLN A 113 -2.05 -3.40 -1.46
N PHE A 114 -2.61 -2.79 -2.50
CA PHE A 114 -3.41 -3.50 -3.50
C PHE A 114 -2.60 -4.57 -4.23
N LEU A 115 -1.35 -4.28 -4.61
CA LEU A 115 -0.46 -5.22 -5.28
C LEU A 115 0.10 -6.31 -4.34
N LYS A 116 -0.03 -6.18 -3.03
CA LYS A 116 0.32 -7.24 -2.05
C LYS A 116 -0.75 -8.31 -1.88
N ARG A 117 -1.90 -8.18 -2.54
CA ARG A 117 -2.96 -9.20 -2.48
C ARG A 117 -2.50 -10.51 -3.10
N GLN A 118 -3.03 -11.63 -2.61
CA GLN A 118 -2.65 -12.99 -3.00
C GLN A 118 -2.52 -13.21 -4.51
N ARG A 119 -3.42 -12.63 -5.30
CA ARG A 119 -3.41 -12.78 -6.77
C ARG A 119 -2.17 -12.18 -7.46
N TYR A 120 -1.47 -11.25 -6.80
CA TYR A 120 -0.25 -10.60 -7.29
C TYR A 120 1.04 -11.15 -6.65
N ALA A 121 0.93 -12.08 -5.68
CA ALA A 121 2.08 -12.54 -4.89
C ALA A 121 3.23 -13.11 -5.75
N PHE A 122 2.92 -13.72 -6.88
CA PHE A 122 3.93 -14.28 -7.79
C PHE A 122 4.80 -13.21 -8.48
N LEU A 123 4.35 -11.94 -8.53
CA LEU A 123 5.12 -10.83 -9.12
C LEU A 123 6.41 -10.58 -8.33
N PHE A 124 6.36 -10.77 -7.02
CA PHE A 124 7.50 -10.53 -6.12
C PHE A 124 8.63 -11.57 -6.27
N GLN A 125 8.49 -12.52 -7.18
CA GLN A 125 9.56 -13.44 -7.58
C GLN A 125 10.44 -12.87 -8.70
N TYR A 126 9.98 -11.82 -9.40
CA TYR A 126 10.74 -11.16 -10.46
C TYR A 126 11.74 -10.16 -9.88
N ASP A 127 12.86 -9.97 -10.60
CA ASP A 127 13.80 -8.91 -10.27
C ASP A 127 13.12 -7.54 -10.42
N LEU A 128 13.50 -6.58 -9.56
CA LEU A 128 12.95 -5.22 -9.61
C LEU A 128 13.24 -4.50 -10.93
N LYS A 129 14.31 -4.88 -11.62
CA LYS A 129 14.66 -4.33 -12.94
C LYS A 129 13.96 -5.03 -14.10
N ASP A 130 13.34 -6.18 -13.86
CA ASP A 130 12.59 -6.92 -14.88
C ASP A 130 11.17 -6.37 -15.03
N TYR A 131 11.08 -5.08 -15.41
CA TYR A 131 9.79 -4.41 -15.63
C TYR A 131 8.93 -5.12 -16.68
N THR A 132 9.54 -5.84 -17.61
CA THR A 132 8.81 -6.59 -18.64
C THR A 132 8.00 -7.74 -18.02
N SER A 133 8.63 -8.56 -17.19
CA SER A 133 7.95 -9.64 -16.48
C SER A 133 6.90 -9.09 -15.51
N TRP A 134 7.18 -7.97 -14.83
CA TRP A 134 6.21 -7.28 -14.00
C TRP A 134 4.99 -6.81 -14.80
N ALA A 135 5.17 -6.12 -15.93
CA ALA A 135 4.08 -5.60 -16.77
C ALA A 135 3.18 -6.73 -17.29
N HIS A 136 3.77 -7.80 -17.85
CA HIS A 136 3.02 -8.97 -18.30
C HIS A 136 2.36 -9.71 -17.14
N GLY A 137 3.02 -9.78 -15.99
CA GLY A 137 2.48 -10.39 -14.79
C GLY A 137 1.26 -9.65 -14.24
N LEU A 138 1.26 -8.32 -14.23
CA LEU A 138 0.10 -7.49 -13.85
C LEU A 138 -1.12 -7.80 -14.74
N SER A 139 -0.94 -7.85 -16.05
CA SER A 139 -2.01 -8.21 -17.00
C SER A 139 -2.52 -9.64 -16.73
N ARG A 140 -1.61 -10.61 -16.57
CA ARG A 140 -1.98 -12.00 -16.24
C ARG A 140 -2.74 -12.12 -14.92
N ALA A 141 -2.40 -11.29 -13.94
CA ALA A 141 -3.13 -11.21 -12.67
C ALA A 141 -4.47 -10.48 -12.78
N GLY A 142 -4.82 -9.92 -13.96
CA GLY A 142 -6.05 -9.18 -14.19
C GLY A 142 -6.07 -7.81 -13.51
N TYR A 143 -4.94 -7.09 -13.54
CA TYR A 143 -4.89 -5.70 -13.08
C TYR A 143 -5.72 -4.80 -13.99
N ALA A 144 -5.60 -4.99 -15.31
CA ALA A 144 -6.38 -4.31 -16.33
C ALA A 144 -6.98 -5.32 -17.30
N THR A 145 -8.10 -4.95 -17.92
CA THR A 145 -8.79 -5.75 -18.97
C THR A 145 -8.22 -5.50 -20.36
N ASP A 146 -7.47 -4.41 -20.53
CA ASP A 146 -6.84 -4.02 -21.78
C ASP A 146 -5.70 -4.99 -22.16
N PRO A 147 -5.77 -5.70 -23.30
CA PRO A 147 -4.71 -6.62 -23.74
C PRO A 147 -3.38 -5.92 -24.03
N ASP A 148 -3.40 -4.63 -24.38
CA ASP A 148 -2.23 -3.83 -24.68
C ASP A 148 -1.60 -3.19 -23.42
N TYR A 149 -2.17 -3.43 -22.25
CA TYR A 149 -1.71 -2.85 -21.00
C TYR A 149 -0.20 -3.08 -20.74
N PRO A 150 0.37 -4.29 -20.89
CA PRO A 150 1.80 -4.51 -20.71
C PRO A 150 2.65 -3.68 -21.69
N ALA A 151 2.26 -3.64 -22.95
CA ALA A 151 2.98 -2.88 -23.97
C ALA A 151 2.96 -1.37 -23.68
N LYS A 152 1.85 -0.85 -23.16
CA LYS A 152 1.73 0.56 -22.74
C LYS A 152 2.68 0.88 -21.58
N LEU A 153 2.74 0.03 -20.55
CA LEU A 153 3.64 0.21 -19.41
C LEU A 153 5.10 0.15 -19.85
N ILE A 154 5.49 -0.88 -20.61
CA ILE A 154 6.85 -1.06 -21.13
C ILE A 154 7.26 0.16 -21.93
N ARG A 155 6.42 0.62 -22.86
CA ARG A 155 6.69 1.80 -23.67
C ARG A 155 6.90 3.07 -22.84
N ILE A 156 6.11 3.28 -21.80
CA ILE A 156 6.27 4.42 -20.87
C ILE A 156 7.62 4.31 -20.16
N ILE A 157 7.93 3.14 -19.60
CA ILE A 157 9.18 2.90 -18.86
C ILE A 157 10.40 3.18 -19.76
N GLU A 158 10.40 2.66 -20.99
CA GLU A 158 11.50 2.84 -21.94
C GLU A 158 11.61 4.29 -22.45
N THR A 159 10.46 4.94 -22.77
CA THR A 159 10.44 6.32 -23.28
C THR A 159 11.02 7.31 -22.28
N TYR A 160 10.76 7.12 -21.00
CA TYR A 160 11.15 8.05 -19.92
C TYR A 160 12.33 7.53 -19.09
N ASN A 161 12.92 6.38 -19.44
CA ASN A 161 14.02 5.74 -18.71
C ASN A 161 13.66 5.49 -17.23
N LEU A 162 12.40 5.12 -16.94
CA LEU A 162 11.92 4.97 -15.56
C LEU A 162 12.63 3.86 -14.80
N ASN A 163 13.29 2.92 -15.51
CA ASN A 163 14.04 1.86 -14.83
C ASN A 163 15.27 2.38 -14.06
N ASP A 164 15.72 3.62 -14.37
CA ASP A 164 16.76 4.29 -13.59
C ASP A 164 16.28 4.65 -12.15
N LEU A 165 14.98 4.79 -11.93
CA LEU A 165 14.40 5.01 -10.59
C LEU A 165 14.65 3.80 -9.66
N VAL A 166 14.72 2.59 -10.23
CA VAL A 166 14.99 1.35 -9.47
C VAL A 166 16.37 1.39 -8.82
N ASP A 167 17.36 1.98 -9.50
CA ASP A 167 18.71 2.13 -8.97
C ASP A 167 18.83 3.27 -7.95
N GLN A 168 17.98 4.28 -8.05
CA GLN A 168 17.96 5.40 -7.12
C GLN A 168 17.44 4.97 -5.74
N ALA A 169 16.50 4.06 -5.65
CA ALA A 169 16.03 3.46 -4.41
C ALA A 169 17.13 2.77 -3.58
N LYS A 170 18.28 2.43 -4.20
CA LYS A 170 19.45 1.84 -3.53
C LYS A 170 20.50 2.86 -3.07
N LYS A 171 20.37 4.11 -3.46
CA LYS A 171 21.24 5.21 -3.05
C LYS A 171 20.58 5.94 -1.89
N GLU A 172 20.80 5.42 -0.67
CA GLU A 172 20.35 6.04 0.56
C GLU A 172 20.57 7.56 0.57
N ASP A 173 19.52 8.35 0.58
CA ASP A 173 19.56 9.67 1.18
C ASP A 173 18.94 9.61 2.58
N LYS A 174 19.80 9.35 3.55
CA LYS A 174 19.45 9.29 4.99
C LYS A 174 18.98 10.65 5.56
N ASN A 175 18.95 11.70 4.75
CA ASN A 175 18.64 13.06 5.20
C ASN A 175 17.17 13.48 5.01
N PHE A 176 16.41 12.81 4.13
CA PHE A 176 15.00 13.15 3.88
C PHE A 176 14.10 12.86 5.10
N TYR A 177 14.51 11.95 5.98
CA TYR A 177 13.70 11.45 7.10
C TYR A 177 14.13 11.96 8.49
N LYS A 178 14.92 13.04 8.59
CA LYS A 178 15.44 13.51 9.89
C LYS A 178 14.38 14.01 10.87
N ASP A 179 13.19 14.36 10.39
CA ASP A 179 12.09 14.90 11.21
C ASP A 179 10.79 14.07 11.14
N GLU A 180 10.78 12.93 10.41
CA GLU A 180 9.67 12.00 10.36
C GLU A 180 9.96 10.77 11.24
N PRO A 181 8.93 10.08 11.80
CA PRO A 181 9.15 8.84 12.54
C PRO A 181 9.93 7.85 11.68
N ASN A 182 10.91 7.15 12.26
CA ASN A 182 11.81 6.21 11.58
C ASN A 182 11.02 5.10 10.82
N TYR A 183 10.66 5.38 9.58
CA TYR A 183 9.82 4.51 8.74
C TYR A 183 10.46 3.15 8.42
N GLU A 184 11.80 3.02 8.44
CA GLU A 184 12.49 1.73 8.28
C GLU A 184 12.06 0.69 9.34
N GLN A 185 11.54 1.15 10.47
CA GLN A 185 11.08 0.31 11.57
C GLN A 185 9.56 0.03 11.54
N LEU A 186 8.80 0.72 10.68
CA LEU A 186 7.34 0.57 10.56
C LEU A 186 6.91 -0.53 9.56
N TRP A 187 7.87 -1.15 8.88
CA TRP A 187 7.63 -2.18 7.87
C TRP A 187 7.05 -3.45 8.51
N GLY A 188 5.85 -3.79 8.07
CA GLY A 188 5.10 -4.90 8.64
C GLY A 188 3.88 -4.46 9.46
N TYR A 189 3.61 -3.13 9.55
CA TYR A 189 2.52 -2.59 10.35
C TYR A 189 1.71 -1.55 9.58
N ILE A 190 0.39 -1.63 9.68
CA ILE A 190 -0.52 -0.57 9.20
C ILE A 190 -0.97 0.21 10.43
N GLU A 191 -0.61 1.48 10.51
CA GLU A 191 -1.11 2.35 11.57
C GLU A 191 -2.57 2.70 11.31
N ILE A 192 -3.42 2.47 12.33
CA ILE A 192 -4.86 2.69 12.28
C ILE A 192 -5.34 3.26 13.62
N GLU A 193 -6.59 3.68 13.64
CA GLU A 193 -7.29 4.01 14.88
C GLU A 193 -8.43 3.00 15.08
N ASN A 194 -8.50 2.40 16.27
CA ASN A 194 -9.57 1.53 16.67
C ASN A 194 -10.12 1.96 18.02
N ASN A 195 -11.43 2.15 18.10
CA ASN A 195 -12.11 2.67 19.28
C ASN A 195 -11.51 4.00 19.80
N GLY A 196 -11.10 4.89 18.90
CA GLY A 196 -10.45 6.16 19.26
C GLY A 196 -9.08 5.98 19.94
N VAL A 197 -8.40 4.84 19.69
CA VAL A 197 -7.06 4.57 20.22
C VAL A 197 -6.13 4.23 19.07
N ARG A 198 -4.98 4.89 19.03
CA ARG A 198 -3.92 4.64 18.06
C ARG A 198 -3.38 3.21 18.22
N CYS A 199 -3.41 2.44 17.16
CA CYS A 199 -2.90 1.08 17.12
C CYS A 199 -2.31 0.77 15.74
N ILE A 200 -1.64 -0.36 15.63
CA ILE A 200 -1.18 -0.92 14.37
C ILE A 200 -1.86 -2.26 14.11
N ARG A 201 -1.95 -2.62 12.84
CA ARG A 201 -2.28 -3.96 12.40
C ARG A 201 -1.01 -4.61 11.85
N VAL A 202 -0.64 -5.75 12.41
CA VAL A 202 0.54 -6.51 12.00
C VAL A 202 0.29 -7.17 10.65
N ILE A 203 1.16 -6.94 9.66
CA ILE A 203 1.02 -7.51 8.31
C ILE A 203 1.67 -8.91 8.25
N ALA A 204 2.83 -9.07 8.87
CA ALA A 204 3.57 -10.33 8.92
C ALA A 204 4.03 -10.60 10.36
N PRO A 205 4.18 -11.88 10.77
CA PRO A 205 4.64 -12.21 12.12
C PRO A 205 5.93 -11.47 12.48
N ASP A 206 5.95 -10.84 13.64
CA ASP A 206 7.10 -10.07 14.10
C ASP A 206 7.24 -10.12 15.64
N LYS A 207 8.37 -9.63 16.16
CA LYS A 207 8.63 -9.54 17.58
C LYS A 207 8.14 -8.23 18.18
N ILE A 208 7.55 -8.27 19.37
CA ILE A 208 7.04 -7.09 20.05
C ILE A 208 8.14 -6.05 20.34
N GLU A 209 9.37 -6.50 20.52
CA GLU A 209 10.54 -5.63 20.73
C GLU A 209 10.82 -4.76 19.52
N LYS A 210 10.59 -5.30 18.31
CA LYS A 210 10.76 -4.54 17.07
C LYS A 210 9.70 -3.45 16.95
N VAL A 211 8.43 -3.78 17.28
CA VAL A 211 7.34 -2.78 17.36
C VAL A 211 7.67 -1.71 18.39
N ALA A 212 8.08 -2.12 19.58
CA ALA A 212 8.45 -1.22 20.66
C ALA A 212 9.53 -0.21 20.23
N LYS A 213 10.56 -0.70 19.53
CA LYS A 213 11.63 0.12 18.96
C LYS A 213 11.11 1.06 17.87
N ALA A 214 10.30 0.55 16.94
CA ALA A 214 9.75 1.31 15.81
C ALA A 214 8.93 2.51 16.27
N PHE A 215 8.14 2.33 17.33
CA PHE A 215 7.23 3.38 17.85
C PHE A 215 7.77 4.12 19.06
N ASN A 216 9.05 3.91 19.42
CA ASN A 216 9.70 4.51 20.59
C ASN A 216 8.89 4.33 21.89
N ILE A 217 8.35 3.15 22.09
CA ILE A 217 7.58 2.74 23.26
C ILE A 217 8.38 1.66 24.00
N SER A 218 8.48 1.71 25.31
CA SER A 218 9.12 0.62 26.04
C SER A 218 8.31 -0.68 25.91
N VAL A 219 8.98 -1.84 25.76
CA VAL A 219 8.33 -3.15 25.66
C VAL A 219 7.33 -3.35 26.81
N LYS A 220 7.71 -2.99 28.03
CA LYS A 220 6.81 -3.09 29.20
C LYS A 220 5.52 -2.30 29.04
N LYS A 221 5.57 -1.09 28.49
CA LYS A 221 4.38 -0.28 28.20
C LYS A 221 3.55 -0.92 27.08
N LEU A 222 4.19 -1.42 26.03
CA LEU A 222 3.52 -2.03 24.90
C LEU A 222 2.78 -3.30 25.34
N LEU A 223 3.41 -4.18 26.13
CA LEU A 223 2.77 -5.34 26.75
C LEU A 223 1.55 -4.93 27.61
N TYR A 224 1.72 -3.92 28.45
CA TYR A 224 0.66 -3.40 29.29
C TYR A 224 -0.54 -2.85 28.49
N TYR A 225 -0.28 -2.10 27.40
CA TYR A 225 -1.37 -1.56 26.56
C TYR A 225 -2.18 -2.66 25.86
N ASN A 226 -1.54 -3.82 25.63
CA ASN A 226 -2.12 -4.94 24.91
C ASN A 226 -2.58 -6.09 25.80
N ASP A 227 -2.55 -5.92 27.12
CA ASP A 227 -2.91 -6.97 28.09
C ASP A 227 -2.10 -8.29 27.86
N LEU A 228 -0.83 -8.17 27.42
CA LEU A 228 0.07 -9.28 27.17
C LEU A 228 0.96 -9.59 28.39
N MET A 229 1.34 -10.85 28.53
CA MET A 229 2.29 -11.28 29.58
C MET A 229 3.74 -11.03 29.14
N ASP A 230 4.65 -10.91 30.10
CA ASP A 230 6.07 -10.57 29.85
C ASP A 230 6.83 -11.57 28.94
N ASN A 231 6.33 -12.79 28.80
CA ASN A 231 6.91 -13.82 27.94
C ASN A 231 6.29 -13.90 26.55
N MET A 232 5.29 -13.08 26.25
CA MET A 232 4.64 -13.03 24.93
C MET A 232 5.40 -12.05 24.04
N THR A 233 6.28 -12.57 23.19
CA THR A 233 7.15 -11.75 22.34
C THR A 233 6.81 -11.83 20.87
N LEU A 234 6.01 -12.82 20.43
CA LEU A 234 5.63 -13.01 19.03
C LEU A 234 4.24 -12.43 18.77
N LEU A 235 4.17 -11.58 17.73
CA LEU A 235 2.94 -11.05 17.15
C LEU A 235 2.63 -11.81 15.87
N HIS A 236 1.35 -12.05 15.61
CA HIS A 236 0.91 -12.76 14.41
C HIS A 236 0.35 -11.76 13.37
N ALA A 237 0.32 -12.18 12.12
CA ALA A 237 -0.33 -11.40 11.07
C ALA A 237 -1.80 -11.15 11.43
N GLN A 238 -2.26 -9.93 11.19
CA GLN A 238 -3.58 -9.40 11.51
C GLN A 238 -3.81 -9.01 12.99
N ASP A 239 -2.85 -9.24 13.89
CA ASP A 239 -2.96 -8.77 15.27
C ASP A 239 -3.13 -7.25 15.33
N TYR A 240 -4.03 -6.78 16.21
CA TYR A 240 -4.08 -5.38 16.62
C TYR A 240 -3.08 -5.17 17.76
N VAL A 241 -2.18 -4.21 17.60
CA VAL A 241 -1.22 -3.84 18.66
C VAL A 241 -1.44 -2.37 19.01
N TYR A 242 -1.96 -2.11 20.17
CA TYR A 242 -2.28 -0.78 20.66
C TYR A 242 -1.02 -0.06 21.11
N LEU A 243 -0.81 1.14 20.58
CA LEU A 243 0.31 2.03 20.91
C LEU A 243 -0.01 2.94 22.09
N TRP A 244 -1.25 2.87 22.59
CA TRP A 244 -1.75 3.58 23.74
C TRP A 244 -2.74 2.72 24.54
N THR A 245 -3.12 3.20 25.75
CA THR A 245 -4.04 2.49 26.62
C THR A 245 -5.42 2.33 25.99
N LYS A 246 -5.93 1.11 25.89
CA LYS A 246 -7.27 0.77 25.43
C LYS A 246 -8.37 1.42 26.30
N LYS A 247 -9.58 1.52 25.78
CA LYS A 247 -10.77 2.08 26.48
C LYS A 247 -11.36 1.09 27.48
N ASN A 248 -12.32 1.56 28.23
CA ASN A 248 -13.06 0.71 29.18
C ASN A 248 -14.27 0.03 28.53
N HIS A 249 -14.78 0.58 27.42
CA HIS A 249 -15.95 0.15 26.64
C HIS A 249 -15.58 0.18 25.15
N ALA A 250 -16.31 -0.55 24.32
CA ALA A 250 -16.20 -0.47 22.86
C ALA A 250 -16.69 0.88 22.33
N ASP A 251 -16.51 1.11 21.04
CA ASP A 251 -17.22 2.18 20.34
C ASP A 251 -18.75 1.98 20.50
N PRO A 252 -19.53 3.03 20.76
CA PRO A 252 -20.98 2.92 20.99
C PRO A 252 -21.77 2.19 19.90
N ARG A 253 -21.19 2.07 18.70
CA ARG A 253 -21.78 1.27 17.61
C ARG A 253 -21.82 -0.24 17.88
N TYR A 254 -21.06 -0.71 18.86
CA TYR A 254 -20.94 -2.12 19.22
C TYR A 254 -21.43 -2.33 20.67
N GLU A 255 -22.62 -2.86 20.80
CA GLU A 255 -23.21 -3.14 22.12
C GLU A 255 -22.82 -4.52 22.64
N THR A 256 -22.81 -5.50 21.75
CA THR A 256 -22.54 -6.90 22.09
C THR A 256 -21.67 -7.57 21.04
N HIS A 257 -21.02 -8.69 21.44
CA HIS A 257 -20.30 -9.60 20.56
C HIS A 257 -20.72 -11.05 20.82
N LYS A 258 -21.05 -11.80 19.75
CA LYS A 258 -21.32 -13.24 19.84
C LYS A 258 -20.03 -13.98 19.53
N VAL A 259 -19.51 -14.69 20.51
CA VAL A 259 -18.24 -15.43 20.42
C VAL A 259 -18.27 -16.46 19.31
N ALA A 260 -17.32 -16.39 18.40
CA ALA A 260 -17.10 -17.36 17.32
C ALA A 260 -16.12 -18.48 17.74
N VAL A 261 -15.95 -19.46 16.86
CA VAL A 261 -15.01 -20.58 17.11
C VAL A 261 -13.58 -20.05 17.19
N GLY A 262 -12.86 -20.37 18.25
CA GLY A 262 -11.46 -20.02 18.45
C GLY A 262 -11.20 -18.64 19.05
N GLU A 263 -12.21 -17.80 19.25
CA GLU A 263 -12.03 -16.48 19.87
C GLU A 263 -11.87 -16.56 21.38
N SER A 264 -10.82 -15.96 21.92
CA SER A 264 -10.61 -15.78 23.35
C SER A 264 -11.14 -14.41 23.81
N MET A 265 -11.28 -14.22 25.13
CA MET A 265 -11.58 -12.91 25.70
C MET A 265 -10.53 -11.85 25.32
N HIS A 266 -9.26 -12.26 25.18
CA HIS A 266 -8.19 -11.37 24.74
C HIS A 266 -8.38 -10.92 23.29
N ASP A 267 -8.70 -11.84 22.38
CA ASP A 267 -8.92 -11.53 20.96
C ASP A 267 -10.09 -10.53 20.81
N ILE A 268 -11.16 -10.76 21.53
CA ILE A 268 -12.34 -9.87 21.54
C ILE A 268 -11.97 -8.50 22.14
N ALA A 269 -11.21 -8.47 23.23
CA ALA A 269 -10.71 -7.23 23.82
C ALA A 269 -9.82 -6.43 22.88
N GLN A 270 -8.96 -7.12 22.09
CA GLN A 270 -8.12 -6.52 21.06
C GLN A 270 -8.98 -6.00 19.88
N LEU A 271 -9.93 -6.80 19.42
CA LEU A 271 -10.81 -6.44 18.30
C LEU A 271 -11.58 -5.12 18.55
N TYR A 272 -12.07 -4.93 19.77
CA TYR A 272 -12.90 -3.76 20.12
C TYR A 272 -12.14 -2.67 20.89
N GLY A 273 -10.83 -2.80 21.07
CA GLY A 273 -10.02 -1.80 21.79
C GLY A 273 -10.43 -1.59 23.26
N ILE A 274 -10.88 -2.66 23.93
CA ILE A 274 -11.28 -2.66 25.32
C ILE A 274 -10.18 -3.27 26.18
N LYS A 275 -9.93 -2.73 27.37
CA LYS A 275 -9.05 -3.37 28.37
C LYS A 275 -9.62 -4.73 28.76
N LEU A 276 -8.81 -5.79 28.69
CA LEU A 276 -9.24 -7.15 28.97
C LEU A 276 -9.95 -7.30 30.33
N LYS A 277 -9.38 -6.70 31.39
CA LYS A 277 -10.02 -6.70 32.74
C LYS A 277 -11.38 -6.02 32.75
N LYS A 278 -11.59 -5.03 31.88
CA LYS A 278 -12.89 -4.34 31.79
C LYS A 278 -13.91 -5.18 31.06
N LEU A 279 -13.51 -5.89 30.00
CA LEU A 279 -14.39 -6.80 29.29
C LEU A 279 -14.93 -7.92 30.22
N TYR A 280 -14.06 -8.51 31.04
CA TYR A 280 -14.52 -9.46 32.08
C TYR A 280 -15.53 -8.83 33.03
N LYS A 281 -15.25 -7.61 33.55
CA LYS A 281 -16.10 -6.91 34.46
C LYS A 281 -17.47 -6.54 33.86
N LEU A 282 -17.51 -6.11 32.60
CA LEU A 282 -18.77 -5.79 31.90
C LEU A 282 -19.69 -6.99 31.78
N ASN A 283 -19.15 -8.19 31.84
CA ASN A 283 -19.87 -9.46 31.68
C ASN A 283 -20.06 -10.22 32.99
N ASP A 284 -19.70 -9.62 34.12
CA ASP A 284 -19.81 -10.24 35.47
C ASP A 284 -19.03 -11.60 35.51
N LEU A 285 -17.92 -11.71 34.78
CA LEU A 285 -17.12 -12.92 34.69
C LEU A 285 -15.84 -12.81 35.53
N PRO A 286 -15.44 -13.87 36.24
CA PRO A 286 -14.13 -13.97 36.87
C PRO A 286 -13.05 -13.83 35.82
N TYR A 287 -11.95 -13.13 36.17
CA TYR A 287 -10.79 -13.01 35.27
C TYR A 287 -10.19 -14.39 34.93
N GLY A 288 -9.94 -14.67 33.66
CA GLY A 288 -9.47 -15.96 33.19
C GLY A 288 -10.57 -16.95 32.77
N THR A 289 -11.88 -16.57 32.93
CA THR A 289 -12.96 -17.40 32.39
C THR A 289 -12.80 -17.61 30.89
N GLN A 290 -12.88 -18.88 30.47
CA GLN A 290 -12.80 -19.24 29.04
C GLN A 290 -14.09 -18.88 28.30
N THR A 291 -13.94 -18.43 27.07
CA THR A 291 -15.07 -18.18 26.16
C THR A 291 -15.73 -19.50 25.72
N LYS A 292 -17.01 -19.44 25.42
CA LYS A 292 -17.74 -20.55 24.78
C LYS A 292 -18.39 -20.04 23.49
N VAL A 293 -18.30 -20.83 22.42
CA VAL A 293 -18.93 -20.50 21.15
C VAL A 293 -20.40 -20.19 21.33
N GLY A 294 -20.85 -19.08 20.76
CA GLY A 294 -22.23 -18.61 20.88
C GLY A 294 -22.51 -17.77 22.14
N MET A 295 -21.56 -17.67 23.08
CA MET A 295 -21.70 -16.76 24.24
C MET A 295 -21.83 -15.32 23.74
N VAL A 296 -22.75 -14.57 24.31
CA VAL A 296 -22.95 -13.15 23.97
C VAL A 296 -22.31 -12.30 25.08
N LEU A 297 -21.32 -11.51 24.68
CA LEU A 297 -20.60 -10.61 25.57
C LEU A 297 -21.10 -9.16 25.39
N ARG A 298 -21.32 -8.47 26.51
CA ARG A 298 -21.56 -7.02 26.55
C ARG A 298 -20.26 -6.29 26.34
N LEU A 299 -20.29 -5.22 25.52
CA LEU A 299 -19.14 -4.39 25.17
C LEU A 299 -19.25 -2.95 25.70
N GLN A 300 -20.42 -2.60 26.26
CA GLN A 300 -20.76 -1.31 26.86
C GLN A 300 -20.92 -1.41 28.37
#